data_e6e19cb338f8031612fb3185e0dbe46d
#
_entry.id   e6e19cb338f8031612fb3185e0dbe46d
#
_cell.length_a   1.000
_cell.length_b   1.000
_cell.length_c   1.000
_cell.angle_alpha   90.00
_cell.angle_beta   90.00
_cell.angle_gamma   90.00
#
_symmetry.space_group_name_H-M   'P 1'
#
loop_
_entity.id
_entity.type
_entity.pdbx_description
1 polymer ?
#
loop_
_entity_poly.entity_id
_entity_poly.type
_entity_poly.pdbx_seq_one_letter_code
_entity_poly.pdbx_strand_id
1 'polypeptide(L)'
;MNKFIPICALSIALTGCFDSDDKDSYDDINRAPVANDLDVTTQTETPVTDMLTATDADGDGLTYALSGEPALGSVTVTDSGEFTYTPNAEVTGTDSFSFTVSDGTAFAVTGNVTITIEALEVPVSTAVRSAFNQNADDTPLAVNGRLYIQDTTNPAEFDDLLNN
;
A
#
# COMPACT_ATOMS: atom_id res chain seq x y z
N MET A 1 74.46 45.39 -51.36
CA MET A 1 73.21 45.21 -52.14
C MET A 1 72.35 44.20 -51.41
N ASN A 2 71.53 44.71 -50.50
CA ASN A 2 70.69 43.85 -49.65
C ASN A 2 69.27 43.88 -50.20
N LYS A 3 68.78 42.70 -50.58
CA LYS A 3 67.37 42.52 -50.99
C LYS A 3 66.57 42.14 -49.74
N PHE A 4 65.69 43.04 -49.34
CA PHE A 4 64.65 42.72 -48.34
C PHE A 4 63.50 41.97 -49.01
N ILE A 5 63.15 40.84 -48.44
CA ILE A 5 61.96 40.07 -48.80
C ILE A 5 60.93 40.37 -47.73
N PRO A 6 59.72 40.86 -48.06
CA PRO A 6 58.66 41.01 -47.06
C PRO A 6 57.97 39.63 -46.77
N ILE A 7 57.96 39.30 -45.50
CA ILE A 7 57.23 38.15 -45.01
C ILE A 7 55.78 38.54 -44.90
N CYS A 8 54.94 37.93 -45.75
CA CYS A 8 53.50 38.09 -45.70
C CYS A 8 52.93 37.18 -44.57
N ALA A 9 52.49 37.77 -43.47
CA ALA A 9 51.88 37.06 -42.38
C ALA A 9 50.45 36.73 -42.81
N LEU A 10 50.19 35.46 -43.07
CA LEU A 10 48.85 34.93 -43.32
C LEU A 10 48.14 34.62 -41.95
N SER A 11 47.32 35.54 -41.52
CA SER A 11 46.47 35.37 -40.36
C SER A 11 45.28 34.46 -40.74
N ILE A 12 45.36 33.21 -40.35
CA ILE A 12 44.19 32.28 -40.43
C ILE A 12 43.35 32.57 -39.21
N ALA A 13 42.23 33.27 -39.42
CA ALA A 13 41.16 33.34 -38.44
C ALA A 13 40.41 32.01 -38.41
N LEU A 14 40.67 31.16 -37.42
CA LEU A 14 39.81 30.04 -37.08
C LEU A 14 38.59 30.63 -36.37
N THR A 15 37.53 30.85 -37.11
CA THR A 15 36.17 30.96 -36.53
C THR A 15 35.74 29.55 -36.19
N GLY A 16 36.09 29.08 -34.99
CA GLY A 16 35.47 27.91 -34.40
C GLY A 16 34.04 28.28 -34.03
N CYS A 17 33.08 27.77 -34.76
CA CYS A 17 31.72 27.63 -34.24
C CYS A 17 31.82 26.65 -33.06
N PHE A 18 31.83 27.19 -31.87
CA PHE A 18 31.41 26.42 -30.70
C PHE A 18 29.91 26.31 -30.79
N ASP A 19 29.44 25.20 -31.37
CA ASP A 19 28.06 24.78 -31.26
C ASP A 19 27.91 24.21 -29.84
N SER A 20 27.48 25.11 -28.92
CA SER A 20 27.23 24.76 -27.52
C SER A 20 25.80 24.23 -27.36
N ASP A 21 25.43 23.27 -28.18
CA ASP A 21 24.17 22.52 -28.04
C ASP A 21 24.43 21.04 -27.67
N ASP A 22 25.54 20.76 -27.00
CA ASP A 22 25.60 19.56 -26.13
C ASP A 22 24.77 19.85 -24.89
N LYS A 23 23.45 19.87 -25.05
CA LYS A 23 22.57 19.40 -23.98
C LYS A 23 22.96 17.96 -23.79
N ASP A 24 23.85 17.75 -22.80
CA ASP A 24 24.11 16.43 -22.27
C ASP A 24 22.74 15.83 -21.92
N SER A 25 22.30 14.93 -22.78
CA SER A 25 21.08 14.10 -22.61
C SER A 25 21.36 13.07 -21.50
N TYR A 26 21.65 13.55 -20.30
CA TYR A 26 21.73 12.73 -19.10
C TYR A 26 20.35 12.53 -18.44
N ASP A 27 19.32 13.23 -18.99
CA ASP A 27 17.96 13.19 -18.44
C ASP A 27 17.09 12.05 -19.00
N ASP A 28 17.60 11.25 -19.95
CA ASP A 28 16.81 10.17 -20.58
C ASP A 28 17.11 8.76 -20.00
N ILE A 29 17.80 8.67 -18.88
CA ILE A 29 18.00 7.37 -18.22
C ILE A 29 16.82 7.13 -17.27
N ASN A 30 15.89 6.27 -17.71
CA ASN A 30 14.76 5.86 -16.89
C ASN A 30 15.23 5.22 -15.57
N ARG A 31 14.70 5.68 -14.47
CA ARG A 31 14.93 5.18 -13.11
C ARG A 31 13.72 4.38 -12.66
N ALA A 32 13.99 3.24 -12.05
CA ALA A 32 12.90 2.43 -11.50
C ALA A 32 12.18 3.17 -10.36
N PRO A 33 10.88 2.97 -10.20
CA PRO A 33 10.12 3.54 -9.09
C PRO A 33 10.61 2.99 -7.74
N VAL A 34 10.25 3.69 -6.67
CA VAL A 34 10.48 3.26 -5.28
C VAL A 34 9.12 3.01 -4.64
N ALA A 35 8.85 1.74 -4.31
CA ALA A 35 7.64 1.35 -3.59
C ALA A 35 7.77 1.73 -2.11
N ASN A 36 6.69 2.22 -1.50
CA ASN A 36 6.64 2.51 -0.07
C ASN A 36 5.91 1.37 0.64
N ASP A 37 6.53 0.83 1.68
CA ASP A 37 5.85 -0.11 2.57
C ASP A 37 4.76 0.62 3.37
N LEU A 38 3.71 -0.12 3.76
CA LEU A 38 2.55 0.43 4.44
C LEU A 38 2.14 -0.47 5.60
N ASP A 39 1.80 0.14 6.74
CA ASP A 39 1.22 -0.52 7.90
C ASP A 39 -0.26 -0.10 8.04
N VAL A 40 -1.15 -1.08 8.14
CA VAL A 40 -2.61 -0.88 8.23
C VAL A 40 -3.15 -1.65 9.42
N THR A 41 -4.13 -1.07 10.10
CA THR A 41 -4.84 -1.75 11.20
C THR A 41 -6.31 -1.89 10.84
N THR A 42 -6.85 -3.07 11.09
CA THR A 42 -8.27 -3.37 10.98
C THR A 42 -8.71 -4.27 12.12
N GLN A 43 -9.99 -4.63 12.17
CA GLN A 43 -10.51 -5.61 13.11
C GLN A 43 -10.89 -6.89 12.36
N THR A 44 -10.96 -8.01 13.08
CA THR A 44 -11.47 -9.25 12.50
C THR A 44 -12.82 -9.03 11.81
N GLU A 45 -13.03 -9.68 10.66
CA GLU A 45 -14.25 -9.57 9.84
C GLU A 45 -14.55 -8.15 9.30
N THR A 46 -13.66 -7.19 9.48
CA THR A 46 -13.86 -5.80 9.03
C THR A 46 -12.93 -5.51 7.85
N PRO A 47 -13.44 -5.38 6.62
CA PRO A 47 -12.62 -5.01 5.47
C PRO A 47 -12.03 -3.62 5.64
N VAL A 48 -10.80 -3.43 5.13
CA VAL A 48 -10.12 -2.14 5.05
C VAL A 48 -9.73 -1.86 3.61
N THR A 49 -9.96 -0.62 3.19
CA THR A 49 -9.54 -0.11 1.87
C THR A 49 -8.57 1.05 2.07
N ASP A 50 -7.45 1.01 1.35
CA ASP A 50 -6.43 2.06 1.40
C ASP A 50 -5.68 2.13 0.06
N MET A 51 -4.67 2.99 -0.05
CA MET A 51 -3.89 3.25 -1.27
C MET A 51 -2.43 2.85 -1.09
N LEU A 52 -1.94 2.02 -1.99
CA LEU A 52 -0.52 1.79 -2.17
C LEU A 52 0.14 3.06 -2.73
N THR A 53 1.35 3.34 -2.30
CA THR A 53 2.09 4.51 -2.76
C THR A 53 3.48 4.13 -3.25
N ALA A 54 3.96 4.86 -4.23
CA ALA A 54 5.32 4.78 -4.72
C ALA A 54 5.76 6.15 -5.24
N THR A 55 7.05 6.33 -5.44
CA THR A 55 7.62 7.53 -6.03
C THR A 55 8.46 7.16 -7.24
N ASP A 56 8.37 7.97 -8.28
CA ASP A 56 9.21 7.88 -9.46
C ASP A 56 10.00 9.16 -9.65
N ALA A 57 11.30 9.04 -9.92
CA ALA A 57 12.19 10.19 -10.02
C ALA A 57 12.10 10.90 -11.38
N ASP A 58 11.56 10.23 -12.38
CA ASP A 58 11.35 10.75 -13.73
C ASP A 58 9.92 11.28 -13.92
N GLY A 59 9.02 10.94 -12.96
CA GLY A 59 7.63 11.37 -12.94
C GLY A 59 6.73 10.53 -13.84
N ASP A 60 7.13 9.30 -14.10
CA ASP A 60 6.37 8.38 -14.95
C ASP A 60 5.06 7.91 -14.31
N GLY A 61 4.13 7.48 -15.14
CA GLY A 61 2.87 6.89 -14.69
C GLY A 61 3.10 5.51 -14.07
N LEU A 62 2.67 5.32 -12.81
CA LEU A 62 2.86 4.08 -12.09
C LEU A 62 1.63 3.17 -12.16
N THR A 63 1.88 1.87 -12.28
CA THR A 63 0.87 0.81 -12.21
C THR A 63 1.22 -0.18 -11.11
N TYR A 64 0.18 -0.68 -10.43
CA TYR A 64 0.31 -1.55 -9.27
C TYR A 64 -0.31 -2.92 -9.55
N ALA A 65 0.26 -3.97 -8.96
CA ALA A 65 -0.29 -5.31 -9.03
C ALA A 65 0.02 -6.11 -7.77
N LEU A 66 -0.86 -7.02 -7.39
CA LEU A 66 -0.61 -7.97 -6.31
C LEU A 66 0.48 -8.96 -6.74
N SER A 67 1.44 -9.23 -5.84
CA SER A 67 2.54 -10.18 -6.10
C SER A 67 2.70 -11.27 -5.05
N GLY A 68 2.13 -11.10 -3.85
CA GLY A 68 2.12 -12.12 -2.81
C GLY A 68 0.83 -12.03 -2.01
N GLU A 69 0.15 -13.17 -1.85
CA GLU A 69 -1.12 -13.28 -1.15
C GLU A 69 -0.95 -13.26 0.37
N PRO A 70 -1.92 -12.69 1.11
CA PRO A 70 -1.95 -12.77 2.56
C PRO A 70 -2.37 -14.17 3.05
N ALA A 71 -2.07 -14.49 4.32
CA ALA A 71 -2.36 -15.79 4.91
C ALA A 71 -3.65 -15.81 5.74
N LEU A 72 -4.03 -14.67 6.35
CA LEU A 72 -5.14 -14.57 7.29
C LEU A 72 -6.35 -13.82 6.70
N GLY A 73 -6.33 -13.55 5.40
CA GLY A 73 -7.40 -12.84 4.70
C GLY A 73 -7.31 -12.99 3.20
N SER A 74 -8.00 -12.11 2.51
CA SER A 74 -7.92 -11.95 1.05
C SER A 74 -7.71 -10.49 0.70
N VAL A 75 -7.04 -10.22 -0.42
CA VAL A 75 -6.80 -8.86 -0.89
C VAL A 75 -7.10 -8.74 -2.39
N THR A 76 -7.59 -7.58 -2.78
CA THR A 76 -7.68 -7.16 -4.18
C THR A 76 -6.89 -5.87 -4.35
N VAL A 77 -6.14 -5.75 -5.44
CA VAL A 77 -5.35 -4.57 -5.79
C VAL A 77 -5.75 -4.13 -7.18
N THR A 78 -5.99 -2.83 -7.36
CA THR A 78 -6.26 -2.22 -8.67
C THR A 78 -4.97 -1.68 -9.29
N ASP A 79 -4.96 -1.47 -10.60
CA ASP A 79 -3.82 -0.89 -11.32
C ASP A 79 -3.47 0.54 -10.82
N SER A 80 -4.43 1.24 -10.22
CA SER A 80 -4.24 2.58 -9.63
C SER A 80 -3.66 2.55 -8.21
N GLY A 81 -3.50 1.35 -7.61
CA GLY A 81 -2.95 1.18 -6.28
C GLY A 81 -4.00 1.14 -5.15
N GLU A 82 -5.30 1.29 -5.45
CA GLU A 82 -6.31 1.05 -4.43
C GLU A 82 -6.35 -0.45 -4.10
N PHE A 83 -6.35 -0.78 -2.81
CA PHE A 83 -6.53 -2.15 -2.36
C PHE A 83 -7.63 -2.27 -1.33
N THR A 84 -8.25 -3.43 -1.30
CA THR A 84 -9.19 -3.83 -0.24
C THR A 84 -8.73 -5.16 0.34
N TYR A 85 -8.40 -5.15 1.63
CA TYR A 85 -8.07 -6.35 2.39
C TYR A 85 -9.28 -6.75 3.25
N THR A 86 -9.62 -8.03 3.25
CA THR A 86 -10.71 -8.62 4.04
C THR A 86 -10.15 -9.73 4.92
N PRO A 87 -10.08 -9.54 6.25
CA PRO A 87 -9.69 -10.59 7.18
C PRO A 87 -10.63 -11.78 7.11
N ASN A 88 -10.11 -13.00 7.31
CA ASN A 88 -10.93 -14.18 7.55
C ASN A 88 -11.70 -14.02 8.86
N ALA A 89 -12.81 -14.79 8.99
CA ALA A 89 -13.60 -14.79 10.20
C ALA A 89 -12.78 -15.28 11.42
N GLU A 90 -13.00 -14.66 12.56
CA GLU A 90 -12.48 -15.07 13.87
C GLU A 90 -10.94 -15.05 14.01
N VAL A 91 -10.19 -14.43 13.08
CA VAL A 91 -8.73 -14.31 13.15
C VAL A 91 -8.31 -12.98 13.73
N THR A 92 -7.18 -12.99 14.45
CA THR A 92 -6.46 -11.81 14.95
C THR A 92 -4.97 -12.02 14.78
N GLY A 93 -4.19 -10.96 14.83
CA GLY A 93 -2.73 -11.01 14.73
C GLY A 93 -2.21 -10.18 13.58
N THR A 94 -1.04 -10.56 13.06
CA THR A 94 -0.39 -9.85 11.95
C THR A 94 -0.43 -10.70 10.69
N ASP A 95 -0.81 -10.07 9.59
CA ASP A 95 -0.78 -10.62 8.24
C ASP A 95 0.05 -9.70 7.34
N SER A 96 0.35 -10.13 6.12
CA SER A 96 1.05 -9.30 5.14
C SER A 96 0.76 -9.76 3.72
N PHE A 97 0.84 -8.84 2.79
CA PHE A 97 0.85 -9.13 1.36
C PHE A 97 1.92 -8.28 0.66
N SER A 98 2.33 -8.70 -0.53
CA SER A 98 3.29 -7.97 -1.36
C SER A 98 2.63 -7.46 -2.61
N PHE A 99 3.09 -6.32 -3.10
CA PHE A 99 2.67 -5.73 -4.36
C PHE A 99 3.88 -5.35 -5.22
N THR A 100 3.68 -5.18 -6.51
CA THR A 100 4.67 -4.64 -7.42
C THR A 100 4.22 -3.30 -7.98
N VAL A 101 5.20 -2.45 -8.26
CA VAL A 101 5.03 -1.15 -8.93
C VAL A 101 5.87 -1.15 -10.20
N SER A 102 5.29 -0.70 -11.30
CA SER A 102 5.96 -0.57 -12.59
C SER A 102 5.67 0.80 -13.22
N ASP A 103 6.70 1.39 -13.80
CA ASP A 103 6.67 2.57 -14.67
C ASP A 103 6.52 2.21 -16.16
N GLY A 104 6.43 0.91 -16.48
CA GLY A 104 6.34 0.39 -17.86
C GLY A 104 7.67 0.29 -18.61
N THR A 105 8.78 0.74 -18.04
CA THR A 105 10.12 0.78 -18.68
C THR A 105 11.16 0.01 -17.90
N ALA A 106 11.32 0.28 -16.61
CA ALA A 106 12.24 -0.43 -15.74
C ALA A 106 11.65 -1.75 -15.23
N PHE A 107 12.47 -2.57 -14.55
CA PHE A 107 11.96 -3.72 -13.84
C PHE A 107 11.05 -3.28 -12.70
N ALA A 108 9.90 -3.95 -12.57
CA ALA A 108 8.97 -3.69 -11.48
C ALA A 108 9.65 -3.90 -10.10
N VAL A 109 9.35 -3.03 -9.17
CA VAL A 109 9.84 -3.10 -7.78
C VAL A 109 8.76 -3.63 -6.85
N THR A 110 9.16 -4.26 -5.75
CA THR A 110 8.24 -4.85 -4.78
C THR A 110 8.17 -3.99 -3.53
N GLY A 111 6.95 -3.78 -3.02
CA GLY A 111 6.66 -3.24 -1.71
C GLY A 111 5.83 -4.24 -0.89
N ASN A 112 5.72 -3.98 0.42
CA ASN A 112 5.00 -4.83 1.36
C ASN A 112 3.97 -4.01 2.14
N VAL A 113 2.84 -4.66 2.44
CA VAL A 113 1.82 -4.13 3.36
C VAL A 113 1.74 -5.07 4.54
N THR A 114 1.88 -4.50 5.75
CA THR A 114 1.68 -5.21 7.00
C THR A 114 0.28 -4.88 7.53
N ILE A 115 -0.50 -5.90 7.86
CA ILE A 115 -1.86 -5.74 8.39
C ILE A 115 -1.89 -6.19 9.84
N THR A 116 -2.30 -5.32 10.75
CA THR A 116 -2.62 -5.68 12.13
C THR A 116 -4.13 -5.91 12.23
N ILE A 117 -4.52 -7.15 12.57
CA ILE A 117 -5.91 -7.55 12.75
C ILE A 117 -6.20 -7.59 14.25
N GLU A 118 -6.94 -6.62 14.74
CA GLU A 118 -7.36 -6.52 16.13
C GLU A 118 -8.64 -7.33 16.40
N ALA A 119 -8.87 -7.66 17.67
CA ALA A 119 -10.12 -8.28 18.07
C ALA A 119 -11.29 -7.28 17.92
N LEU A 120 -12.43 -7.78 17.47
CA LEU A 120 -13.66 -6.98 17.44
C LEU A 120 -14.18 -6.80 18.87
N GLU A 121 -14.30 -5.56 19.31
CA GLU A 121 -14.88 -5.25 20.61
C GLU A 121 -16.40 -5.48 20.60
N VAL A 122 -16.88 -6.31 21.53
CA VAL A 122 -18.30 -6.65 21.65
C VAL A 122 -18.76 -6.37 23.08
N PRO A 123 -19.76 -5.49 23.27
CA PRO A 123 -20.38 -5.29 24.58
C PRO A 123 -20.95 -6.60 25.13
N VAL A 124 -20.69 -6.89 26.41
CA VAL A 124 -21.18 -8.12 27.06
C VAL A 124 -22.72 -8.20 26.99
N SER A 125 -23.42 -7.07 27.17
CA SER A 125 -24.88 -7.02 27.06
C SER A 125 -25.38 -7.48 25.69
N THR A 126 -24.71 -7.05 24.62
CA THR A 126 -25.03 -7.43 23.24
C THR A 126 -24.80 -8.92 23.02
N ALA A 127 -23.65 -9.43 23.49
CA ALA A 127 -23.30 -10.85 23.35
C ALA A 127 -24.29 -11.76 24.06
N VAL A 128 -24.68 -11.42 25.29
CA VAL A 128 -25.65 -12.17 26.08
C VAL A 128 -27.02 -12.19 25.39
N ARG A 129 -27.52 -11.03 24.97
CA ARG A 129 -28.84 -10.95 24.27
C ARG A 129 -28.83 -11.75 22.96
N SER A 130 -27.73 -11.69 22.20
CA SER A 130 -27.60 -12.47 20.98
C SER A 130 -27.62 -13.97 21.24
N ALA A 131 -26.94 -14.43 22.31
CA ALA A 131 -26.94 -15.83 22.68
C ALA A 131 -28.33 -16.34 23.12
N PHE A 132 -29.09 -15.54 23.88
CA PHE A 132 -30.44 -15.90 24.30
C PHE A 132 -31.45 -15.91 23.15
N ASN A 133 -31.22 -15.13 22.11
CA ASN A 133 -32.12 -15.07 20.95
C ASN A 133 -31.82 -16.15 19.89
N GLN A 134 -30.81 -16.99 20.08
CA GLN A 134 -30.53 -18.10 19.17
C GLN A 134 -31.51 -19.24 19.33
N ASN A 135 -31.91 -19.84 18.20
CA ASN A 135 -32.60 -21.11 18.16
C ASN A 135 -31.61 -22.27 18.06
N ALA A 136 -32.09 -23.49 18.31
CA ALA A 136 -31.27 -24.69 18.29
C ALA A 136 -30.62 -24.98 16.91
N ASP A 137 -31.24 -24.49 15.84
CA ASP A 137 -30.78 -24.70 14.44
C ASP A 137 -29.99 -23.50 13.86
N ASP A 138 -29.79 -22.44 14.64
CA ASP A 138 -29.05 -21.28 14.20
C ASP A 138 -27.54 -21.59 14.15
N THR A 139 -26.83 -20.87 13.30
CA THR A 139 -25.33 -20.91 13.26
C THR A 139 -24.81 -20.42 14.62
N PRO A 140 -23.90 -21.15 15.27
CA PRO A 140 -23.29 -20.69 16.53
C PRO A 140 -22.66 -19.31 16.41
N LEU A 141 -22.78 -18.51 17.47
CA LEU A 141 -22.12 -17.20 17.51
C LEU A 141 -20.61 -17.35 17.49
N ALA A 142 -19.94 -16.53 16.68
CA ALA A 142 -18.50 -16.44 16.67
C ALA A 142 -17.99 -15.91 18.02
N VAL A 143 -17.04 -16.62 18.61
CA VAL A 143 -16.43 -16.25 19.90
C VAL A 143 -14.96 -15.91 19.78
N ASN A 144 -14.26 -16.49 18.78
CA ASN A 144 -12.86 -16.17 18.51
C ASN A 144 -12.75 -14.78 17.86
N GLY A 145 -11.63 -14.13 18.05
CA GLY A 145 -11.42 -12.79 17.52
C GLY A 145 -12.30 -11.71 18.16
N ARG A 146 -12.94 -11.99 19.30
CA ARG A 146 -13.79 -11.05 20.05
C ARG A 146 -13.11 -10.62 21.34
N LEU A 147 -13.19 -9.34 21.65
CA LEU A 147 -12.86 -8.76 22.94
C LEU A 147 -14.17 -8.33 23.62
N TYR A 148 -14.59 -9.08 24.63
CA TYR A 148 -15.83 -8.76 25.35
C TYR A 148 -15.58 -7.67 26.38
N ILE A 149 -16.20 -6.51 26.19
CA ILE A 149 -16.08 -5.36 27.08
C ILE A 149 -17.28 -5.26 28.01
N GLN A 150 -16.99 -5.02 29.30
CA GLN A 150 -18.05 -4.83 30.31
C GLN A 150 -18.73 -3.48 30.09
N ASP A 151 -20.00 -3.51 29.70
CA ASP A 151 -20.80 -2.33 29.37
C ASP A 151 -21.98 -2.11 30.33
N THR A 152 -22.26 -3.07 31.23
CA THR A 152 -23.30 -2.92 32.24
C THR A 152 -22.85 -3.43 33.60
N THR A 153 -23.26 -2.73 34.66
CA THR A 153 -23.11 -3.13 36.06
C THR A 153 -24.46 -3.34 36.73
N ASN A 154 -25.56 -3.18 35.98
CA ASN A 154 -26.91 -3.36 36.49
C ASN A 154 -27.31 -4.86 36.49
N PRO A 155 -27.50 -5.50 37.64
CA PRO A 155 -27.88 -6.93 37.69
C PRO A 155 -29.23 -7.21 37.05
N ALA A 156 -30.11 -6.22 36.92
CA ALA A 156 -31.41 -6.35 36.27
C ALA A 156 -31.38 -6.16 34.74
N GLU A 157 -30.23 -5.94 34.15
CA GLU A 157 -30.09 -5.69 32.70
C GLU A 157 -30.65 -6.82 31.83
N PHE A 158 -30.64 -8.04 32.35
CA PHE A 158 -31.05 -9.24 31.63
C PHE A 158 -32.33 -9.90 32.18
N ASP A 159 -33.08 -9.25 33.11
CA ASP A 159 -34.27 -9.80 33.70
C ASP A 159 -35.37 -10.09 32.66
N ASP A 160 -35.40 -9.34 31.57
CA ASP A 160 -36.29 -9.55 30.44
C ASP A 160 -36.04 -10.87 29.70
N LEU A 161 -34.81 -11.37 29.72
CA LEU A 161 -34.45 -12.65 29.06
C LEU A 161 -34.86 -13.86 29.87
N LEU A 162 -35.03 -13.70 31.18
CA LEU A 162 -35.40 -14.80 32.09
C LEU A 162 -36.92 -15.03 32.19
N ASN A 163 -37.71 -14.11 31.66
CA ASN A 163 -39.18 -14.11 31.80
C ASN A 163 -39.92 -14.41 30.48
N ASN A 164 -39.22 -14.89 29.46
CA ASN A 164 -39.79 -15.31 28.18
C ASN A 164 -39.98 -16.84 28.09
#